data_46d129504b2d7bfeabe9e181a0889611
#
_entry.id   46d129504b2d7bfeabe9e181a0889611
#
_cell.length_a   1.000
_cell.length_b   1.000
_cell.length_c   1.000
_cell.angle_alpha   90.00
_cell.angle_beta   90.00
_cell.angle_gamma   90.00
#
_symmetry.space_group_name_H-M   'P 1'
#
loop_
_entity.id
_entity.type
_entity.pdbx_description
1 polymer ?
#
loop_
_entity_poly.entity_id
_entity_poly.type
_entity_poly.pdbx_seq_one_letter_code
_entity_poly.pdbx_strand_id
1 'polypeptide(L)'
;MATQHTYRVIVRGKWDCLTASAREKLLAEVADHGLAQMRFTPEGSLAYDAALHSFSYRCVIVSDAADGEELAAALAEEQAENALRAAGLGCRELRSTATDMDTMKINRKSR
;
A
#
# COMPACT_ATOMS: atom_id res chain seq x y z
N MET A 1 10.97 -5.59 -26.58
CA MET A 1 10.37 -6.42 -25.52
C MET A 1 10.25 -5.63 -24.24
N ALA A 2 9.11 -5.75 -23.60
CA ALA A 2 8.90 -5.10 -22.34
C ALA A 2 9.70 -5.80 -21.23
N THR A 3 10.38 -5.04 -20.42
CA THR A 3 11.09 -5.56 -19.26
C THR A 3 10.23 -5.27 -18.04
N GLN A 4 9.82 -6.29 -17.31
CA GLN A 4 9.03 -6.11 -16.13
C GLN A 4 9.91 -5.98 -14.89
N HIS A 5 9.57 -5.01 -14.06
CA HIS A 5 10.22 -4.82 -12.78
C HIS A 5 9.23 -5.03 -11.65
N THR A 6 9.75 -5.38 -10.50
CA THR A 6 8.97 -5.53 -9.29
C THR A 6 9.15 -4.29 -8.43
N TYR A 7 8.02 -3.69 -8.04
CA TYR A 7 8.02 -2.50 -7.20
C TYR A 7 7.37 -2.81 -5.87
N ARG A 8 8.00 -2.36 -4.80
CA ARG A 8 7.38 -2.33 -3.48
C ARG A 8 6.81 -0.95 -3.28
N VAL A 9 5.54 -0.87 -3.01
CA VAL A 9 4.86 0.42 -2.89
C VAL A 9 4.23 0.54 -1.51
N ILE A 10 4.45 1.68 -0.87
CA ILE A 10 3.79 2.02 0.38
C ILE A 10 2.81 3.14 0.05
N VAL A 11 1.53 2.88 0.25
CA VAL A 11 0.48 3.89 0.10
C VAL A 11 0.09 4.33 1.50
N ARG A 12 0.21 5.62 1.78
CA ARG A 12 -0.20 6.21 3.04
C ARG A 12 -1.41 7.08 2.81
N GLY A 13 -2.31 7.08 3.77
CA GLY A 13 -3.50 7.90 3.68
C GLY A 13 -4.10 8.15 5.05
N LYS A 14 -5.19 8.90 5.06
CA LYS A 14 -5.94 9.18 6.28
C LYS A 14 -7.31 8.58 6.17
N TRP A 15 -7.82 8.11 7.32
CA TRP A 15 -9.20 7.64 7.38
C TRP A 15 -10.14 8.83 7.21
N ASP A 16 -11.25 8.60 6.53
CA ASP A 16 -12.22 9.66 6.25
C ASP A 16 -13.63 9.13 6.38
N CYS A 17 -14.47 9.89 7.08
CA CYS A 17 -15.89 9.58 7.20
C CYS A 17 -16.19 8.15 7.65
N LEU A 18 -15.42 7.64 8.61
CA LEU A 18 -15.67 6.31 9.15
C LEU A 18 -16.97 6.25 9.91
N THR A 19 -17.81 5.27 9.60
CA THR A 19 -19.04 5.02 10.36
C THR A 19 -18.67 4.40 11.71
N ALA A 20 -19.61 4.43 12.66
CA ALA A 20 -19.40 3.78 13.96
C ALA A 20 -19.09 2.30 13.79
N SER A 21 -19.81 1.64 12.88
CA SER A 21 -19.60 0.23 12.58
C SER A 21 -18.19 -0.03 12.02
N ALA A 22 -17.72 0.83 11.12
CA ALA A 22 -16.39 0.71 10.55
C ALA A 22 -15.32 0.89 11.61
N ARG A 23 -15.50 1.87 12.52
CA ARG A 23 -14.57 2.10 13.63
C ARG A 23 -14.47 0.89 14.55
N GLU A 24 -15.62 0.29 14.89
CA GLU A 24 -15.65 -0.89 15.72
C GLU A 24 -14.87 -2.04 15.08
N LYS A 25 -15.09 -2.24 13.79
CA LYS A 25 -14.40 -3.31 13.04
C LYS A 25 -12.90 -3.09 13.04
N LEU A 26 -12.46 -1.87 12.75
CA LEU A 26 -11.04 -1.54 12.73
C LEU A 26 -10.41 -1.75 14.10
N LEU A 27 -11.07 -1.31 15.16
CA LEU A 27 -10.55 -1.47 16.52
C LEU A 27 -10.51 -2.93 16.94
N ALA A 28 -11.47 -3.74 16.50
CA ALA A 28 -11.48 -5.16 16.79
C ALA A 28 -10.32 -5.90 16.15
N GLU A 29 -9.84 -5.40 14.99
CA GLU A 29 -8.78 -6.05 14.22
C GLU A 29 -7.43 -5.34 14.34
N VAL A 30 -7.32 -4.29 15.14
CA VAL A 30 -6.11 -3.46 15.17
C VAL A 30 -4.85 -4.24 15.53
N ALA A 31 -4.95 -5.26 16.38
CA ALA A 31 -3.81 -6.07 16.75
C ALA A 31 -3.24 -6.85 15.57
N ASP A 32 -4.10 -7.21 14.60
CA ASP A 32 -3.69 -7.96 13.42
C ASP A 32 -3.09 -7.06 12.33
N HIS A 33 -3.22 -5.76 12.48
CA HIS A 33 -2.78 -4.78 11.51
C HIS A 33 -1.70 -3.83 12.04
N GLY A 34 -0.97 -4.25 13.07
CA GLY A 34 0.14 -3.47 13.59
C GLY A 34 1.36 -3.56 12.67
N LEU A 35 2.33 -2.69 12.91
CA LEU A 35 3.56 -2.67 12.10
C LEU A 35 4.28 -4.01 12.07
N ALA A 36 4.23 -4.77 13.16
CA ALA A 36 4.87 -6.08 13.22
C ALA A 36 4.27 -7.09 12.26
N GLN A 37 3.01 -6.89 11.85
CA GLN A 37 2.30 -7.78 10.94
C GLN A 37 2.37 -7.33 9.48
N MET A 38 2.99 -6.19 9.25
CA MET A 38 2.99 -5.57 7.93
C MET A 38 3.93 -6.28 6.97
N ARG A 39 3.45 -6.52 5.76
CA ARG A 39 4.24 -7.20 4.72
C ARG A 39 3.98 -6.59 3.35
N PHE A 40 4.95 -6.74 2.45
CA PHE A 40 4.73 -6.42 1.04
C PHE A 40 4.19 -7.67 0.35
N THR A 41 2.94 -7.61 -0.09
CA THR A 41 2.29 -8.72 -0.78
C THR A 41 1.58 -8.22 -2.03
N PRO A 42 1.32 -9.09 -3.03
CA PRO A 42 0.55 -8.68 -4.21
C PRO A 42 -0.86 -8.24 -3.86
N GLU A 43 -1.46 -8.83 -2.84
CA GLU A 43 -2.81 -8.50 -2.40
C GLU A 43 -2.87 -7.23 -1.56
N GLY A 44 -1.74 -6.86 -0.98
CA GLY A 44 -1.65 -5.71 -0.11
C GLY A 44 -1.81 -6.05 1.36
N SER A 45 -1.11 -5.31 2.19
CA SER A 45 -1.14 -5.46 3.65
C SER A 45 -1.42 -4.10 4.27
N LEU A 46 -2.48 -4.03 5.06
CA LEU A 46 -2.92 -2.80 5.70
C LEU A 46 -2.43 -2.74 7.14
N ALA A 47 -1.89 -1.58 7.53
CA ALA A 47 -1.49 -1.34 8.92
C ALA A 47 -2.04 0.00 9.40
N TYR A 48 -2.48 0.02 10.65
CA TYR A 48 -3.00 1.22 11.29
C TYR A 48 -2.93 1.04 12.80
N ASP A 49 -3.23 2.11 13.53
CA ASP A 49 -3.25 2.05 14.99
C ASP A 49 -4.64 2.40 15.54
N ALA A 50 -4.79 2.27 16.86
CA ALA A 50 -6.07 2.50 17.52
C ALA A 50 -6.53 3.95 17.47
N ALA A 51 -5.64 4.88 17.15
CA ALA A 51 -6.04 6.30 17.03
C ALA A 51 -6.91 6.55 15.81
N LEU A 52 -6.83 5.67 14.80
CA LEU A 52 -7.63 5.75 13.58
C LEU A 52 -7.52 7.10 12.85
N HIS A 53 -6.31 7.66 12.80
CA HIS A 53 -6.04 8.87 12.03
C HIS A 53 -5.55 8.54 10.63
N SER A 54 -4.57 7.67 10.54
CA SER A 54 -3.92 7.34 9.28
C SER A 54 -3.66 5.85 9.19
N PHE A 55 -3.32 5.42 7.97
CA PHE A 55 -3.00 4.03 7.70
C PHE A 55 -1.86 3.97 6.70
N SER A 56 -1.25 2.79 6.58
CA SER A 56 -0.36 2.50 5.46
C SER A 56 -0.76 1.16 4.85
N TYR A 57 -0.58 1.09 3.54
CA TYR A 57 -0.93 -0.09 2.75
C TYR A 57 0.31 -0.44 1.94
N ARG A 58 0.82 -1.64 2.11
CA ARG A 58 2.02 -2.10 1.40
C ARG A 58 1.65 -3.18 0.42
N CYS A 59 2.15 -3.03 -0.80
CA CYS A 59 1.88 -4.02 -1.84
C CYS A 59 3.05 -4.15 -2.79
N VAL A 60 3.01 -5.21 -3.58
CA VAL A 60 3.98 -5.47 -4.62
C VAL A 60 3.29 -5.31 -5.96
N ILE A 61 3.85 -4.48 -6.81
CA ILE A 61 3.33 -4.24 -8.17
C ILE A 61 4.39 -4.71 -9.16
N VAL A 62 3.97 -5.51 -10.12
CA VAL A 62 4.83 -5.89 -11.25
C VAL A 62 4.36 -5.12 -12.46
N SER A 63 5.24 -4.34 -13.05
CA SER A 63 4.89 -3.45 -14.14
C SER A 63 6.07 -3.28 -15.09
N ASP A 64 5.79 -2.78 -16.29
CA ASP A 64 6.82 -2.52 -17.29
C ASP A 64 7.76 -1.44 -16.78
N ALA A 65 9.06 -1.71 -16.87
CA ALA A 65 10.09 -0.75 -16.45
C ALA A 65 9.99 0.58 -17.18
N ALA A 66 9.50 0.57 -18.42
CA ALA A 66 9.34 1.78 -19.21
C ALA A 66 8.31 2.74 -18.60
N ASP A 67 7.33 2.21 -17.86
CA ASP A 67 6.30 3.02 -17.22
C ASP A 67 6.76 3.60 -15.88
N GLY A 68 7.84 3.05 -15.33
CA GLY A 68 8.51 3.57 -14.14
C GLY A 68 7.72 3.45 -12.85
N GLU A 69 8.26 4.12 -11.84
CA GLU A 69 7.68 4.12 -10.51
C GLU A 69 6.34 4.85 -10.45
N GLU A 70 6.12 5.80 -11.33
CA GLU A 70 4.88 6.57 -11.35
C GLU A 70 3.66 5.69 -11.62
N LEU A 71 3.74 4.80 -12.61
CA LEU A 71 2.63 3.91 -12.88
C LEU A 71 2.44 2.90 -11.75
N ALA A 72 3.54 2.37 -11.21
CA ALA A 72 3.46 1.44 -10.09
C ALA A 72 2.77 2.09 -8.89
N ALA A 73 3.10 3.33 -8.59
CA ALA A 73 2.49 4.09 -7.51
C ALA A 73 0.99 4.29 -7.76
N ALA A 74 0.62 4.65 -8.99
CA ALA A 74 -0.78 4.87 -9.35
C ALA A 74 -1.60 3.58 -9.23
N LEU A 75 -1.05 2.46 -9.68
CA LEU A 75 -1.71 1.16 -9.58
C LEU A 75 -1.91 0.75 -8.13
N ALA A 76 -0.92 1.00 -7.29
CA ALA A 76 -0.99 0.68 -5.88
C ALA A 76 -2.04 1.54 -5.16
N GLU A 77 -2.12 2.82 -5.49
CA GLU A 77 -3.15 3.70 -4.92
C GLU A 77 -4.55 3.24 -5.31
N GLU A 78 -4.73 2.87 -6.56
CA GLU A 78 -5.99 2.35 -7.04
C GLU A 78 -6.35 1.05 -6.31
N GLN A 79 -5.39 0.15 -6.17
CA GLN A 79 -5.61 -1.11 -5.46
C GLN A 79 -5.99 -0.86 -4.00
N ALA A 80 -5.29 0.03 -3.32
CA ALA A 80 -5.58 0.37 -1.92
C ALA A 80 -6.98 0.97 -1.79
N GLU A 81 -7.31 1.93 -2.65
CA GLU A 81 -8.61 2.58 -2.63
C GLU A 81 -9.75 1.58 -2.85
N ASN A 82 -9.58 0.70 -3.82
CA ASN A 82 -10.59 -0.31 -4.11
C ASN A 82 -10.76 -1.29 -2.96
N ALA A 83 -9.66 -1.71 -2.34
CA ALA A 83 -9.71 -2.62 -1.20
C ALA A 83 -10.43 -2.00 -0.01
N LEU A 84 -10.14 -0.73 0.29
CA LEU A 84 -10.78 -0.03 1.39
C LEU A 84 -12.26 0.22 1.11
N ARG A 85 -12.58 0.61 -0.12
CA ARG A 85 -13.97 0.81 -0.52
C ARG A 85 -14.79 -0.47 -0.41
N ALA A 86 -14.20 -1.59 -0.83
CA ALA A 86 -14.87 -2.89 -0.73
C ALA A 86 -15.14 -3.28 0.73
N ALA A 87 -14.30 -2.81 1.65
CA ALA A 87 -14.48 -3.04 3.09
C ALA A 87 -15.38 -2.01 3.77
N GLY A 88 -15.89 -1.03 3.01
CA GLY A 88 -16.72 0.03 3.57
C GLY A 88 -15.94 1.10 4.31
N LEU A 89 -14.67 1.28 3.99
CA LEU A 89 -13.78 2.21 4.68
C LEU A 89 -13.45 3.40 3.78
N GLY A 90 -13.70 4.60 4.28
CA GLY A 90 -13.36 5.82 3.54
C GLY A 90 -11.93 6.25 3.82
N CYS A 91 -11.29 6.85 2.82
CA CYS A 91 -9.93 7.35 2.96
C CYS A 91 -9.74 8.61 2.13
N ARG A 92 -8.69 9.37 2.46
CA ARG A 92 -8.34 10.61 1.76
C ARG A 92 -6.83 10.85 1.85
N GLU A 93 -6.36 11.81 1.05
CA GLU A 93 -4.97 12.25 1.06
C GLU A 93 -3.99 11.10 0.84
N LEU A 94 -4.27 10.28 -0.15
CA LEU A 94 -3.39 9.16 -0.48
C LEU A 94 -2.05 9.66 -1.02
N ARG A 95 -0.98 9.08 -0.51
CA ARG A 95 0.39 9.32 -0.98
C ARG A 95 1.07 7.99 -1.14
N SER A 96 1.91 7.86 -2.15
CA SER A 96 2.60 6.61 -2.39
C SER A 96 4.09 6.83 -2.60
N THR A 97 4.87 5.83 -2.18
CA THR A 97 6.31 5.78 -2.42
C THR A 97 6.59 4.42 -3.03
N ALA A 98 7.10 4.42 -4.25
CA ALA A 98 7.42 3.19 -4.96
C ALA A 98 8.93 3.00 -4.99
N THR A 99 9.37 1.76 -4.76
CA THR A 99 10.78 1.38 -4.83
C THR A 99 10.94 0.29 -5.87
N ASP A 100 11.76 0.56 -6.88
CA ASP A 100 12.08 -0.42 -7.92
C ASP A 100 13.10 -1.40 -7.36
N MET A 101 12.65 -2.62 -7.11
CA MET A 101 13.50 -3.64 -6.49
C MET A 101 14.57 -4.17 -7.45
N ASP A 102 14.29 -4.13 -8.74
CA ASP A 102 15.27 -4.60 -9.73
C ASP A 102 16.40 -3.60 -9.90
N THR A 103 16.09 -2.33 -9.88
CA THR A 103 17.10 -1.27 -9.91
C THR A 103 18.00 -1.34 -8.67
N MET A 104 17.43 -1.60 -7.50
CA MET A 104 18.19 -1.78 -6.28
C MET A 104 19.17 -2.94 -6.40
N LYS A 105 18.76 -4.06 -6.98
CA LYS A 105 19.60 -5.22 -7.17
C LYS A 105 20.78 -4.88 -8.09
N ILE A 106 20.52 -4.19 -9.17
CA ILE A 106 21.56 -3.77 -10.12
C ILE A 106 22.57 -2.87 -9.42
N ASN A 107 22.13 -1.92 -8.65
CA ASN A 107 23.00 -1.00 -7.94
C ASN A 107 23.89 -1.73 -6.95
N ARG A 108 23.40 -2.75 -6.26
CA ARG A 108 24.21 -3.56 -5.37
C ARG A 108 25.31 -4.31 -6.10
N LYS A 109 24.97 -4.86 -7.27
CA LYS A 109 25.92 -5.66 -8.04
C LYS A 109 27.03 -4.82 -8.63
N SER A 110 26.79 -3.57 -8.90
CA SER A 110 27.77 -2.70 -9.51
C SER A 110 28.85 -2.23 -8.56
N ARG A 111 28.82 -2.65 -7.32
CA ARG A 111 29.87 -2.32 -6.37
C ARG A 111 30.98 -3.35 -6.39
#